data_ec9087c9bcac21b767443a79f1da6665
#
_entry.id   ec9087c9bcac21b767443a79f1da6665
#
_cell.length_a   1.000
_cell.length_b   1.000
_cell.length_c   1.000
_cell.angle_alpha   90.00
_cell.angle_beta   90.00
_cell.angle_gamma   90.00
#
_symmetry.space_group_name_H-M   'P 1'
#
loop_
_entity.id
_entity.type
_entity.pdbx_description
1 polymer ?
#
loop_
_entity_poly.entity_id
_entity_poly.type
_entity_poly.pdbx_seq_one_letter_code
_entity_poly.pdbx_strand_id
1 'polypeptide(L)'
;MRARRFIAIVLAALVPAALSACGGSPHGLASKDPQAIVAAATRAIEHVRSVRVSGTVDEGSRRDEIRFDLRLLRGRGATGRVAEHGLAFRMVTLGDTAYVQGTPAFWLQFGGTNVAAQLHGRWLRAPADHGDFASFASLTRAGTLIAHLLQGHGALSKGTTSTIDGRRVIAVHDASRQGTLYVATSGPPYPIRLVNASSDGARIDFGGFDAPVRLRAPARSVSVFSLRG
;
A
#
# COMPACT_ATOMS: atom_id res chain seq x y z
N MET A 1 -29.39 39.71 -70.10
CA MET A 1 -28.70 38.41 -70.12
C MET A 1 -28.48 37.95 -68.71
N ARG A 2 -28.84 36.66 -68.39
CA ARG A 2 -29.16 36.15 -67.05
C ARG A 2 -27.90 35.76 -66.29
N ALA A 3 -27.68 36.32 -65.08
CA ALA A 3 -26.67 35.93 -64.14
C ALA A 3 -27.26 34.89 -63.22
N ARG A 4 -26.71 33.66 -63.22
CA ARG A 4 -27.06 32.59 -62.30
C ARG A 4 -26.22 32.67 -60.99
N ARG A 5 -26.92 32.86 -59.89
CA ARG A 5 -26.35 32.82 -58.53
C ARG A 5 -26.20 31.34 -58.11
N PHE A 6 -24.97 30.85 -57.78
CA PHE A 6 -24.73 29.62 -57.10
C PHE A 6 -24.60 29.88 -55.58
N ILE A 7 -25.55 29.38 -54.84
CA ILE A 7 -25.50 29.34 -53.37
C ILE A 7 -24.76 28.05 -52.99
N ALA A 8 -23.58 28.23 -52.40
CA ALA A 8 -22.83 27.11 -51.79
C ALA A 8 -23.31 26.94 -50.34
N ILE A 9 -23.97 25.83 -50.06
CA ILE A 9 -24.32 25.41 -48.71
C ILE A 9 -23.12 24.74 -48.08
N VAL A 10 -22.50 25.39 -47.09
CA VAL A 10 -21.45 24.81 -46.25
C VAL A 10 -22.13 24.00 -45.14
N LEU A 11 -22.09 22.68 -45.27
CA LEU A 11 -22.54 21.75 -44.24
C LEU A 11 -21.44 21.63 -43.18
N ALA A 12 -21.62 22.28 -42.04
CA ALA A 12 -20.73 22.16 -40.90
C ALA A 12 -21.04 20.80 -40.18
N ALA A 13 -20.18 19.81 -40.38
CA ALA A 13 -20.24 18.56 -39.65
C ALA A 13 -19.76 18.81 -38.21
N LEU A 14 -20.68 18.83 -37.25
CA LEU A 14 -20.38 18.71 -35.81
C LEU A 14 -19.92 17.27 -35.54
N VAL A 15 -18.62 17.09 -35.31
CA VAL A 15 -18.07 15.87 -34.76
C VAL A 15 -18.23 15.92 -33.23
N PRO A 16 -19.03 15.05 -32.59
CA PRO A 16 -19.04 14.98 -31.16
C PRO A 16 -17.72 14.39 -30.71
N ALA A 17 -16.89 15.16 -30.00
CA ALA A 17 -15.75 14.67 -29.28
C ALA A 17 -16.24 13.75 -28.15
N ALA A 18 -16.23 12.44 -28.38
CA ALA A 18 -16.42 11.45 -27.34
C ALA A 18 -15.25 11.57 -26.35
N LEU A 19 -15.49 12.21 -25.22
CA LEU A 19 -14.63 12.12 -24.06
C LEU A 19 -14.60 10.63 -23.63
N SER A 20 -13.57 9.92 -24.10
CA SER A 20 -13.24 8.59 -23.60
C SER A 20 -12.80 8.75 -22.15
N ALA A 21 -13.75 8.70 -21.22
CA ALA A 21 -13.46 8.47 -19.82
C ALA A 21 -12.68 7.16 -19.75
N CYS A 22 -11.42 7.23 -19.32
CA CYS A 22 -10.59 6.07 -19.00
C CYS A 22 -11.13 5.35 -17.75
N GLY A 23 -12.34 4.88 -17.81
CA GLY A 23 -12.94 3.92 -16.87
C GLY A 23 -12.81 2.55 -17.49
N GLY A 24 -11.84 1.74 -17.04
CA GLY A 24 -11.74 0.36 -17.46
C GLY A 24 -13.09 -0.35 -17.32
N SER A 25 -13.47 -1.14 -18.31
CA SER A 25 -14.75 -1.85 -18.33
C SER A 25 -14.91 -2.73 -17.08
N PRO A 26 -16.10 -2.81 -16.48
CA PRO A 26 -16.34 -3.73 -15.37
C PRO A 26 -16.04 -5.16 -15.83
N HIS A 27 -15.17 -5.88 -15.10
CA HIS A 27 -14.77 -7.26 -15.45
C HIS A 27 -15.66 -8.32 -14.84
N GLY A 28 -16.89 -8.00 -14.45
CA GLY A 28 -17.85 -8.96 -13.89
C GLY A 28 -17.44 -9.55 -12.53
N LEU A 29 -16.45 -9.00 -11.86
CA LEU A 29 -15.96 -9.50 -10.57
C LEU A 29 -17.04 -9.47 -9.50
N ALA A 30 -17.90 -8.45 -9.51
CA ALA A 30 -18.99 -8.31 -8.56
C ALA A 30 -20.03 -9.44 -8.63
N SER A 31 -20.12 -10.18 -9.75
CA SER A 31 -21.01 -11.34 -9.89
C SER A 31 -20.42 -12.64 -9.36
N LYS A 32 -19.09 -12.68 -9.11
CA LYS A 32 -18.41 -13.89 -8.63
C LYS A 32 -18.71 -14.14 -7.16
N ASP A 33 -18.43 -15.36 -6.72
CA ASP A 33 -18.49 -15.70 -5.30
C ASP A 33 -17.34 -15.02 -4.50
N PRO A 34 -17.47 -14.88 -3.17
CA PRO A 34 -16.51 -14.16 -2.36
C PRO A 34 -15.10 -14.73 -2.42
N GLN A 35 -14.94 -16.06 -2.46
CA GLN A 35 -13.65 -16.74 -2.51
C GLN A 35 -12.94 -16.41 -3.83
N ALA A 36 -13.67 -16.43 -4.95
CA ALA A 36 -13.12 -16.09 -6.27
C ALA A 36 -12.70 -14.61 -6.33
N ILE A 37 -13.41 -13.70 -5.65
CA ILE A 37 -13.04 -12.28 -5.54
C ILE A 37 -11.71 -12.13 -4.78
N VAL A 38 -11.59 -12.76 -3.61
CA VAL A 38 -10.35 -12.70 -2.80
C VAL A 38 -9.19 -13.33 -3.56
N ALA A 39 -9.39 -14.50 -4.18
CA ALA A 39 -8.37 -15.16 -4.99
C ALA A 39 -7.90 -14.29 -6.17
N ALA A 40 -8.82 -13.56 -6.80
CA ALA A 40 -8.47 -12.63 -7.87
C ALA A 40 -7.63 -11.45 -7.35
N ALA A 41 -7.99 -10.89 -6.19
CA ALA A 41 -7.24 -9.81 -5.56
C ALA A 41 -5.83 -10.26 -5.13
N THR A 42 -5.72 -11.46 -4.57
CA THR A 42 -4.44 -12.06 -4.19
C THR A 42 -3.53 -12.22 -5.40
N ARG A 43 -4.01 -12.84 -6.47
CA ARG A 43 -3.23 -12.97 -7.71
C ARG A 43 -2.83 -11.62 -8.30
N ALA A 44 -3.72 -10.63 -8.26
CA ALA A 44 -3.41 -9.30 -8.79
C ALA A 44 -2.28 -8.65 -8.01
N ILE A 45 -2.29 -8.71 -6.67
CA ILE A 45 -1.25 -8.08 -5.83
C ILE A 45 0.10 -8.80 -5.93
N GLU A 46 0.10 -10.11 -6.14
CA GLU A 46 1.32 -10.89 -6.34
C GLU A 46 2.08 -10.49 -7.60
N HIS A 47 1.40 -9.93 -8.60
CA HIS A 47 1.98 -9.56 -9.87
C HIS A 47 2.39 -8.08 -9.98
N VAL A 48 2.01 -7.22 -9.02
CA VAL A 48 2.42 -5.81 -9.06
C VAL A 48 3.94 -5.67 -8.88
N ARG A 49 4.52 -4.72 -9.58
CA ARG A 49 5.94 -4.35 -9.42
C ARG A 49 6.16 -3.54 -8.14
N SER A 50 5.21 -2.67 -7.84
CA SER A 50 5.24 -1.83 -6.65
C SER A 50 3.84 -1.53 -6.14
N VAL A 51 3.74 -1.29 -4.83
CA VAL A 51 2.49 -0.87 -4.18
C VAL A 51 2.80 0.06 -3.01
N ARG A 52 1.95 1.03 -2.79
CA ARG A 52 1.90 1.80 -1.54
C ARG A 52 0.90 1.14 -0.61
N VAL A 53 1.31 0.90 0.61
CA VAL A 53 0.47 0.39 1.70
C VAL A 53 0.52 1.40 2.82
N SER A 54 -0.63 1.94 3.21
CA SER A 54 -0.71 2.92 4.28
C SER A 54 -1.92 2.65 5.16
N GLY A 55 -1.83 2.98 6.43
CA GLY A 55 -2.95 2.73 7.32
C GLY A 55 -2.65 2.95 8.78
N THR A 56 -3.62 2.53 9.57
CA THR A 56 -3.61 2.52 11.02
C THR A 56 -4.03 1.15 11.51
N VAL A 57 -3.43 0.73 12.62
CA VAL A 57 -3.83 -0.45 13.38
C VAL A 57 -3.91 -0.02 14.84
N ASP A 58 -5.06 -0.20 15.46
CA ASP A 58 -5.26 0.04 16.88
C ASP A 58 -5.01 -1.26 17.67
N GLU A 59 -4.18 -1.19 18.69
CA GLU A 59 -3.91 -2.32 19.60
C GLU A 59 -4.68 -2.21 20.93
N GLY A 60 -5.95 -1.79 20.86
CA GLY A 60 -6.87 -1.76 22.03
C GLY A 60 -7.02 -0.41 22.71
N SER A 61 -6.22 0.59 22.41
CA SER A 61 -6.43 1.97 22.83
C SER A 61 -5.99 2.98 21.78
N ARG A 62 -6.61 4.16 21.73
CA ARG A 62 -6.18 5.24 20.81
C ARG A 62 -4.74 5.71 21.03
N ARG A 63 -4.12 5.34 22.14
CA ARG A 63 -2.70 5.64 22.42
C ARG A 63 -1.78 4.60 21.81
N ASP A 64 -2.33 3.43 21.46
CA ASP A 64 -1.59 2.27 20.94
C ASP A 64 -1.77 2.11 19.43
N GLU A 65 -2.04 3.22 18.73
CA GLU A 65 -2.24 3.25 17.29
C GLU A 65 -0.89 3.20 16.54
N ILE A 66 -0.72 2.15 15.75
CA ILE A 66 0.40 2.06 14.79
C ILE A 66 -0.04 2.72 13.48
N ARG A 67 0.71 3.72 13.03
CA ARG A 67 0.54 4.37 11.71
C ARG A 67 1.69 4.03 10.79
N PHE A 68 1.39 3.71 9.56
CA PHE A 68 2.42 3.41 8.58
C PHE A 68 2.08 3.94 7.19
N ASP A 69 3.13 4.26 6.42
CA ASP A 69 3.06 4.60 5.00
C ASP A 69 4.31 4.03 4.32
N LEU A 70 4.14 2.92 3.62
CA LEU A 70 5.20 2.14 3.02
C LEU A 70 5.03 2.10 1.50
N ARG A 71 6.14 2.18 0.79
CA ARG A 71 6.23 1.88 -0.63
C ARG A 71 7.11 0.66 -0.82
N LEU A 72 6.53 -0.35 -1.42
CA LEU A 72 7.11 -1.66 -1.56
C LEU A 72 7.46 -1.88 -3.03
N LEU A 73 8.66 -2.35 -3.31
CA LEU A 73 9.13 -2.69 -4.66
C LEU A 73 9.51 -4.16 -4.68
N ARG A 74 8.72 -4.96 -5.39
CA ARG A 74 8.84 -6.42 -5.40
C ARG A 74 10.26 -6.87 -5.74
N GLY A 75 10.80 -7.75 -4.89
CA GLY A 75 12.14 -8.33 -5.05
C GLY A 75 13.30 -7.36 -4.86
N ARG A 76 13.05 -6.10 -4.48
CA ARG A 76 14.11 -5.10 -4.33
C ARG A 76 14.14 -4.44 -2.96
N GLY A 77 13.00 -4.27 -2.29
CA GLY A 77 12.95 -3.68 -0.97
C GLY A 77 11.73 -2.80 -0.73
N ALA A 78 11.83 -1.97 0.28
CA ALA A 78 10.77 -1.07 0.72
C ALA A 78 11.35 0.26 1.22
N THR A 79 10.52 1.28 1.28
CA THR A 79 10.81 2.53 1.99
C THR A 79 9.53 3.08 2.60
N GLY A 80 9.66 3.78 3.73
CA GLY A 80 8.50 4.41 4.34
C GLY A 80 8.73 4.90 5.75
N ARG A 81 7.60 5.08 6.45
CA ARG A 81 7.55 5.58 7.83
C ARG A 81 6.61 4.70 8.64
N VAL A 82 6.97 4.54 9.90
CA VAL A 82 6.14 3.91 10.93
C VAL A 82 6.16 4.82 12.15
N ALA A 83 5.01 4.95 12.80
CA ALA A 83 4.88 5.65 14.08
C ALA A 83 3.99 4.82 15.00
N GLU A 84 4.39 4.69 16.25
CA GLU A 84 3.75 3.90 17.28
C GLU A 84 4.05 4.52 18.65
N HIS A 85 3.05 4.70 19.52
CA HIS A 85 3.23 5.20 20.91
C HIS A 85 4.05 6.51 21.03
N GLY A 86 3.95 7.41 20.06
CA GLY A 86 4.78 8.62 20.02
C GLY A 86 6.21 8.41 19.54
N LEU A 87 6.60 7.16 19.29
CA LEU A 87 7.85 6.80 18.63
C LEU A 87 7.65 6.83 17.13
N ALA A 88 8.65 7.25 16.38
CA ALA A 88 8.59 7.25 14.93
C ALA A 88 9.95 6.93 14.31
N PHE A 89 9.90 6.22 13.20
CA PHE A 89 11.08 5.95 12.41
C PHE A 89 10.79 5.93 10.91
N ARG A 90 11.82 6.17 10.13
CA ARG A 90 11.86 5.97 8.69
C ARG A 90 12.69 4.74 8.39
N MET A 91 12.32 4.03 7.36
CA MET A 91 13.05 2.84 6.94
C MET A 91 13.30 2.81 5.42
N VAL A 92 14.39 2.17 5.06
CA VAL A 92 14.70 1.73 3.69
C VAL A 92 15.25 0.32 3.78
N THR A 93 14.72 -0.61 3.01
CA THR A 93 15.34 -1.93 2.79
C THR A 93 15.80 -2.04 1.35
N LEU A 94 16.99 -2.58 1.14
CA LEU A 94 17.59 -2.79 -0.17
C LEU A 94 18.27 -4.16 -0.19
N GLY A 95 17.65 -5.13 -0.86
CA GLY A 95 18.13 -6.52 -0.77
C GLY A 95 18.23 -6.96 0.69
N ASP A 96 19.41 -7.39 1.09
CA ASP A 96 19.69 -7.90 2.43
C ASP A 96 20.14 -6.84 3.45
N THR A 97 19.96 -5.56 3.12
CA THR A 97 20.37 -4.46 4.01
C THR A 97 19.15 -3.63 4.41
N ALA A 98 19.01 -3.41 5.72
CA ALA A 98 18.03 -2.51 6.31
C ALA A 98 18.69 -1.22 6.81
N TYR A 99 18.01 -0.11 6.61
CA TYR A 99 18.38 1.22 7.13
C TYR A 99 17.21 1.76 7.94
N VAL A 100 17.48 2.25 9.14
CA VAL A 100 16.49 2.85 10.03
C VAL A 100 16.98 4.20 10.52
N GLN A 101 16.11 5.19 10.51
CA GLN A 101 16.33 6.49 11.12
C GLN A 101 15.17 6.78 12.07
N GLY A 102 15.43 6.60 13.35
CA GLY A 102 14.46 6.86 14.42
C GLY A 102 14.49 8.31 14.91
N THR A 103 13.42 8.72 15.56
CA THR A 103 13.41 9.92 16.41
C THR A 103 14.32 9.70 17.64
N PRO A 104 14.72 10.77 18.35
CA PRO A 104 15.47 10.62 19.61
C PRO A 104 14.74 9.70 20.61
N ALA A 105 13.43 9.85 20.74
CA ALA A 105 12.60 9.00 21.62
C ALA A 105 12.65 7.52 21.22
N PHE A 106 12.61 7.24 19.92
CA PHE A 106 12.76 5.87 19.39
C PHE A 106 14.11 5.26 19.82
N TRP A 107 15.21 5.99 19.62
CA TRP A 107 16.54 5.48 19.97
C TRP A 107 16.76 5.35 21.48
N LEU A 108 16.15 6.24 22.28
CA LEU A 108 16.18 6.08 23.75
C LEU A 108 15.49 4.81 24.20
N GLN A 109 14.35 4.49 23.60
CA GLN A 109 13.55 3.30 23.94
C GLN A 109 14.28 2.00 23.55
N PHE A 110 14.86 1.94 22.35
CA PHE A 110 15.43 0.71 21.79
C PHE A 110 16.93 0.55 21.97
N GLY A 111 17.67 1.60 22.28
CA GLY A 111 19.12 1.55 22.36
C GLY A 111 19.73 2.31 23.55
N GLY A 112 18.90 2.98 24.35
CA GLY A 112 19.35 3.78 25.47
C GLY A 112 20.06 5.08 25.06
N THR A 113 20.56 5.80 26.06
CA THR A 113 21.12 7.16 25.89
C THR A 113 22.33 7.19 24.96
N ASN A 114 23.22 6.19 25.07
CA ASN A 114 24.45 6.14 24.26
C ASN A 114 24.14 5.96 22.77
N VAL A 115 23.23 5.04 22.44
CA VAL A 115 22.80 4.79 21.05
C VAL A 115 22.04 6.00 20.51
N ALA A 116 21.16 6.61 21.30
CA ALA A 116 20.43 7.81 20.91
C ALA A 116 21.36 8.98 20.56
N ALA A 117 22.43 9.19 21.34
CA ALA A 117 23.45 10.22 21.06
C ALA A 117 24.21 9.91 19.76
N GLN A 118 24.63 8.66 19.55
CA GLN A 118 25.36 8.23 18.35
C GLN A 118 24.53 8.31 17.07
N LEU A 119 23.21 8.08 17.16
CA LEU A 119 22.28 7.99 16.01
C LEU A 119 21.45 9.27 15.82
N HIS A 120 21.68 10.32 16.56
CA HIS A 120 20.95 11.58 16.41
C HIS A 120 21.01 12.09 14.96
N GLY A 121 19.85 12.11 14.27
CA GLY A 121 19.75 12.53 12.87
C GLY A 121 20.42 11.59 11.84
N ARG A 122 20.97 10.45 12.27
CA ARG A 122 21.71 9.51 11.42
C ARG A 122 20.88 8.27 11.11
N TRP A 123 21.27 7.59 10.05
CA TRP A 123 20.73 6.28 9.71
C TRP A 123 21.57 5.17 10.36
N LEU A 124 20.91 4.20 10.97
CA LEU A 124 21.51 2.94 11.34
C LEU A 124 21.40 1.99 10.16
N ARG A 125 22.48 1.27 9.85
CA ARG A 125 22.54 0.22 8.83
C ARG A 125 22.81 -1.12 9.49
N ALA A 126 22.00 -2.14 9.15
CA ALA A 126 22.21 -3.51 9.61
C ALA A 126 21.89 -4.50 8.46
N PRO A 127 22.41 -5.73 8.52
CA PRO A 127 21.83 -6.84 7.74
C PRO A 127 20.34 -6.99 8.08
N ALA A 128 19.53 -7.27 7.07
CA ALA A 128 18.08 -7.32 7.24
C ALA A 128 17.61 -8.50 8.12
N ASP A 129 18.45 -9.52 8.28
CA ASP A 129 18.23 -10.68 9.13
C ASP A 129 18.84 -10.56 10.55
N HIS A 130 19.48 -9.43 10.86
CA HIS A 130 20.16 -9.21 12.14
C HIS A 130 19.19 -8.75 13.23
N GLY A 131 19.02 -9.54 14.29
CA GLY A 131 18.24 -9.19 15.47
C GLY A 131 16.85 -8.64 15.13
N ASP A 132 16.46 -7.53 15.73
CA ASP A 132 15.16 -6.89 15.51
C ASP A 132 14.93 -6.41 14.06
N PHE A 133 16.00 -6.33 13.24
CA PHE A 133 15.87 -5.99 11.82
C PHE A 133 15.31 -7.13 10.96
N ALA A 134 15.25 -8.36 11.48
CA ALA A 134 14.70 -9.51 10.76
C ALA A 134 13.23 -9.31 10.35
N SER A 135 12.46 -8.56 11.14
CA SER A 135 11.09 -8.18 10.80
C SER A 135 11.01 -7.28 9.55
N PHE A 136 12.04 -6.48 9.29
CA PHE A 136 12.10 -5.65 8.07
C PHE A 136 12.43 -6.45 6.81
N ALA A 137 13.09 -7.61 6.92
CA ALA A 137 13.33 -8.49 5.78
C ALA A 137 12.03 -9.00 5.16
N SER A 138 10.99 -9.20 5.95
CA SER A 138 9.67 -9.59 5.47
C SER A 138 9.04 -8.55 4.55
N LEU A 139 9.36 -7.27 4.74
CA LEU A 139 8.84 -6.18 3.91
C LEU A 139 9.41 -6.19 2.48
N THR A 140 10.55 -6.82 2.25
CA THR A 140 11.08 -7.03 0.88
C THR A 140 10.23 -8.02 0.09
N ARG A 141 9.50 -8.87 0.79
CA ARG A 141 8.57 -9.88 0.26
C ARG A 141 7.12 -9.43 0.38
N ALA A 142 6.88 -8.16 0.28
CA ALA A 142 5.59 -7.51 0.56
C ALA A 142 4.42 -8.09 -0.23
N GLY A 143 4.60 -8.47 -1.49
CA GLY A 143 3.56 -9.16 -2.25
C GLY A 143 3.11 -10.45 -1.57
N THR A 144 4.06 -11.24 -1.08
CA THR A 144 3.79 -12.47 -0.32
C THR A 144 3.12 -12.15 1.02
N LEU A 145 3.58 -11.13 1.73
CA LEU A 145 2.99 -10.72 3.00
C LEU A 145 1.52 -10.29 2.84
N ILE A 146 1.24 -9.46 1.83
CA ILE A 146 -0.13 -9.02 1.55
C ILE A 146 -0.99 -10.21 1.08
N ALA A 147 -0.45 -11.10 0.24
CA ALA A 147 -1.14 -12.31 -0.18
C ALA A 147 -1.50 -13.19 1.02
N HIS A 148 -0.59 -13.41 1.96
CA HIS A 148 -0.85 -14.14 3.20
C HIS A 148 -1.92 -13.46 4.06
N LEU A 149 -1.90 -12.12 4.16
CA LEU A 149 -2.91 -11.35 4.86
C LEU A 149 -4.30 -11.58 4.27
N LEU A 150 -4.40 -11.64 2.94
CA LEU A 150 -5.65 -11.88 2.23
C LEU A 150 -6.11 -13.35 2.26
N GLN A 151 -5.20 -14.31 2.32
CA GLN A 151 -5.51 -15.75 2.32
C GLN A 151 -5.99 -16.27 3.68
N GLY A 152 -5.57 -15.64 4.77
CA GLY A 152 -5.93 -16.09 6.12
C GLY A 152 -7.35 -15.70 6.53
N HIS A 153 -8.38 -16.11 5.80
CA HIS A 153 -9.78 -15.79 6.09
C HIS A 153 -10.59 -17.04 6.48
N GLY A 154 -11.72 -16.83 7.18
CA GLY A 154 -12.74 -17.84 7.47
C GLY A 154 -13.86 -17.85 6.45
N ALA A 155 -15.11 -17.96 6.91
CA ALA A 155 -16.27 -17.90 6.06
C ALA A 155 -16.44 -16.48 5.47
N LEU A 156 -16.48 -16.40 4.15
CA LEU A 156 -16.64 -15.15 3.42
C LEU A 156 -18.08 -14.93 2.96
N SER A 157 -18.52 -13.69 3.02
CA SER A 157 -19.78 -13.26 2.42
C SER A 157 -19.57 -12.04 1.51
N LYS A 158 -20.39 -11.94 0.48
CA LYS A 158 -20.34 -10.83 -0.46
C LYS A 158 -21.17 -9.67 0.06
N GLY A 159 -20.58 -8.49 0.12
CA GLY A 159 -21.27 -7.25 0.41
C GLY A 159 -21.73 -6.49 -0.83
N THR A 160 -21.95 -5.21 -0.68
CA THR A 160 -22.40 -4.31 -1.75
C THR A 160 -21.25 -3.70 -2.54
N THR A 161 -21.55 -3.21 -3.74
CA THR A 161 -20.63 -2.36 -4.49
C THR A 161 -20.70 -0.92 -3.98
N SER A 162 -19.53 -0.26 -3.94
CA SER A 162 -19.42 1.14 -3.52
C SER A 162 -18.30 1.84 -4.32
N THR A 163 -17.98 3.07 -3.94
CA THR A 163 -16.87 3.82 -4.51
C THR A 163 -15.92 4.25 -3.40
N ILE A 164 -14.64 3.94 -3.53
CA ILE A 164 -13.57 4.38 -2.64
C ILE A 164 -12.53 5.12 -3.48
N ASP A 165 -12.26 6.38 -3.12
CA ASP A 165 -11.29 7.24 -3.80
C ASP A 165 -11.45 7.23 -5.34
N GLY A 166 -12.71 7.34 -5.80
CA GLY A 166 -13.08 7.36 -7.22
C GLY A 166 -13.06 5.98 -7.92
N ARG A 167 -12.75 4.89 -7.21
CA ARG A 167 -12.71 3.53 -7.76
C ARG A 167 -13.95 2.74 -7.34
N ARG A 168 -14.61 2.10 -8.29
CA ARG A 168 -15.70 1.15 -7.97
C ARG A 168 -15.11 -0.10 -7.35
N VAL A 169 -15.66 -0.52 -6.23
CA VAL A 169 -15.22 -1.68 -5.46
C VAL A 169 -16.40 -2.58 -5.10
N ILE A 170 -16.10 -3.84 -4.83
CA ILE A 170 -16.99 -4.82 -4.19
C ILE A 170 -16.45 -5.14 -2.80
N ALA A 171 -17.31 -5.14 -1.80
CA ALA A 171 -16.96 -5.55 -0.45
C ALA A 171 -17.03 -7.09 -0.33
N VAL A 172 -16.07 -7.66 0.41
CA VAL A 172 -16.07 -9.05 0.85
C VAL A 172 -15.85 -9.04 2.35
N HIS A 173 -16.80 -9.60 3.09
CA HIS A 173 -16.78 -9.66 4.54
C HIS A 173 -16.23 -11.01 5.02
N ASP A 174 -15.34 -10.98 5.98
CA ASP A 174 -14.87 -12.12 6.75
C ASP A 174 -15.49 -12.08 8.15
N ALA A 175 -16.43 -12.97 8.42
CA ALA A 175 -17.13 -13.02 9.69
C ALA A 175 -16.21 -13.44 10.85
N SER A 176 -15.19 -14.27 10.58
CA SER A 176 -14.28 -14.79 11.61
C SER A 176 -13.32 -13.74 12.15
N ARG A 177 -12.96 -12.77 11.31
CA ARG A 177 -12.04 -11.67 11.65
C ARG A 177 -12.72 -10.31 11.76
N GLN A 178 -14.04 -10.25 11.60
CA GLN A 178 -14.83 -9.00 11.53
C GLN A 178 -14.23 -8.01 10.53
N GLY A 179 -13.63 -8.54 9.45
CA GLY A 179 -12.91 -7.77 8.45
C GLY A 179 -13.73 -7.55 7.17
N THR A 180 -13.42 -6.48 6.47
CA THR A 180 -13.98 -6.21 5.14
C THR A 180 -12.86 -5.86 4.18
N LEU A 181 -12.73 -6.64 3.10
CA LEU A 181 -11.85 -6.36 1.98
C LEU A 181 -12.66 -5.69 0.86
N TYR A 182 -12.19 -4.57 0.37
CA TYR A 182 -12.73 -3.88 -0.79
C TYR A 182 -11.83 -4.12 -2.00
N VAL A 183 -12.38 -4.71 -3.06
CA VAL A 183 -11.66 -5.09 -4.29
C VAL A 183 -12.17 -4.29 -5.47
N ALA A 184 -11.29 -3.77 -6.30
CA ALA A 184 -11.64 -3.03 -7.51
C ALA A 184 -12.44 -3.89 -8.48
N THR A 185 -13.55 -3.33 -9.01
CA THR A 185 -14.43 -3.99 -9.99
C THR A 185 -14.18 -3.58 -11.44
N SER A 186 -13.23 -2.67 -11.65
CA SER A 186 -12.77 -2.22 -12.98
C SER A 186 -11.25 -2.19 -13.04
N GLY A 187 -10.67 -2.49 -14.19
CA GLY A 187 -9.23 -2.70 -14.34
C GLY A 187 -8.74 -3.95 -13.59
N PRO A 188 -7.48 -4.06 -13.23
CA PRO A 188 -7.00 -5.18 -12.41
C PRO A 188 -7.73 -5.26 -11.06
N PRO A 189 -8.09 -6.46 -10.58
CA PRO A 189 -8.85 -6.65 -9.34
C PRO A 189 -7.99 -6.40 -8.09
N TYR A 190 -7.40 -5.23 -7.98
CA TYR A 190 -6.57 -4.89 -6.85
C TYR A 190 -7.36 -4.77 -5.55
N PRO A 191 -6.80 -5.23 -4.41
CA PRO A 191 -7.30 -4.83 -3.11
C PRO A 191 -7.14 -3.31 -2.98
N ILE A 192 -8.16 -2.61 -2.55
CA ILE A 192 -8.13 -1.14 -2.40
C ILE A 192 -8.07 -0.76 -0.93
N ARG A 193 -8.84 -1.49 -0.10
CA ARG A 193 -8.89 -1.24 1.35
C ARG A 193 -9.20 -2.52 2.09
N LEU A 194 -8.55 -2.70 3.23
CA LEU A 194 -8.92 -3.68 4.24
C LEU A 194 -9.28 -2.93 5.52
N VAL A 195 -10.44 -3.23 6.09
CA VAL A 195 -10.90 -2.68 7.36
C VAL A 195 -11.20 -3.83 8.30
N ASN A 196 -10.76 -3.72 9.54
CA ASN A 196 -11.20 -4.59 10.62
C ASN A 196 -12.09 -3.77 11.57
N ALA A 197 -13.28 -4.26 11.87
CA ALA A 197 -14.25 -3.61 12.71
C ALA A 197 -14.24 -4.11 14.17
N SER A 198 -13.26 -4.98 14.53
CA SER A 198 -13.05 -5.37 15.93
C SER A 198 -12.66 -4.16 16.79
N SER A 199 -12.68 -4.33 18.12
CA SER A 199 -12.30 -3.29 19.10
C SER A 199 -10.93 -2.66 18.82
N ASP A 200 -10.08 -3.40 18.13
CA ASP A 200 -8.72 -3.04 17.73
C ASP A 200 -8.72 -2.59 16.25
N GLY A 201 -9.55 -1.60 15.90
CA GLY A 201 -9.81 -1.20 14.52
C GLY A 201 -8.55 -1.08 13.67
N ALA A 202 -8.57 -1.70 12.50
CA ALA A 202 -7.49 -1.55 11.53
C ALA A 202 -8.05 -1.03 10.21
N ARG A 203 -7.33 -0.10 9.60
CA ARG A 203 -7.57 0.34 8.24
C ARG A 203 -6.28 0.34 7.46
N ILE A 204 -6.25 -0.44 6.39
CA ILE A 204 -5.12 -0.54 5.47
C ILE A 204 -5.59 -0.17 4.08
N ASP A 205 -5.01 0.86 3.50
CA ASP A 205 -5.28 1.32 2.14
C ASP A 205 -4.14 0.88 1.20
N PHE A 206 -4.49 0.37 0.04
CA PHE A 206 -3.57 -0.05 -1.02
C PHE A 206 -3.72 0.86 -2.23
N GLY A 207 -2.58 1.30 -2.79
CA GLY A 207 -2.60 2.18 -3.95
C GLY A 207 -1.24 2.30 -4.62
N GLY A 208 -1.10 3.23 -5.58
CA GLY A 208 0.16 3.43 -6.28
C GLY A 208 0.70 2.16 -6.95
N PHE A 209 -0.20 1.28 -7.41
CA PHE A 209 0.16 0.04 -8.08
C PHE A 209 1.01 0.35 -9.31
N ASP A 210 2.12 -0.35 -9.44
CA ASP A 210 3.12 -0.20 -10.50
C ASP A 210 3.74 1.19 -10.66
N ALA A 211 3.48 2.10 -9.69
CA ALA A 211 4.08 3.42 -9.70
C ALA A 211 5.60 3.34 -9.50
N PRO A 212 6.38 4.24 -10.12
CA PRO A 212 7.82 4.26 -9.92
C PRO A 212 8.19 4.47 -8.44
N VAL A 213 9.00 3.58 -7.88
CA VAL A 213 9.55 3.69 -6.53
C VAL A 213 11.06 3.82 -6.62
N ARG A 214 11.61 4.88 -6.03
CA ARG A 214 13.05 5.10 -5.95
C ARG A 214 13.54 4.62 -4.59
N LEU A 215 14.28 3.52 -4.59
CA LEU A 215 14.99 3.04 -3.41
C LEU A 215 16.46 3.44 -3.53
N ARG A 216 16.98 4.12 -2.52
CA ARG A 216 18.41 4.52 -2.45
C ARG A 216 18.92 4.30 -1.03
N ALA A 217 20.11 3.74 -0.92
CA ALA A 217 20.82 3.68 0.34
C ALA A 217 21.08 5.11 0.86
N PRO A 218 20.80 5.39 2.14
CA PRO A 218 21.14 6.67 2.73
C PRO A 218 22.66 6.91 2.73
N ALA A 219 23.09 8.10 2.32
CA ALA A 219 24.52 8.42 2.15
C ALA A 219 25.32 8.44 3.47
N ARG A 220 24.64 8.69 4.61
CA ARG A 220 25.28 8.76 5.94
C ARG A 220 24.62 7.75 6.85
N SER A 221 25.18 6.55 6.92
CA SER A 221 24.70 5.49 7.82
C SER A 221 25.82 4.98 8.71
N VAL A 222 25.47 4.64 9.95
CA VAL A 222 26.31 3.99 10.95
C VAL A 222 26.02 2.50 10.88
N SER A 223 27.06 1.68 10.91
CA SER A 223 26.87 0.23 11.01
C SER A 223 26.42 -0.16 12.41
N VAL A 224 25.47 -1.11 12.51
CA VAL A 224 25.06 -1.67 13.81
C VAL A 224 26.25 -2.25 14.58
N PHE A 225 27.22 -2.83 13.88
CA PHE A 225 28.44 -3.40 14.48
C PHE A 225 29.43 -2.36 15.01
N SER A 226 29.26 -1.08 14.68
CA SER A 226 30.12 0.02 15.18
C SER A 226 29.48 0.79 16.33
N LEU A 227 28.27 0.46 16.75
CA LEU A 227 27.64 1.04 17.93
C LEU A 227 28.36 0.54 19.19
N ARG A 228 28.63 1.45 20.10
CA ARG A 228 29.15 1.15 21.44
C ARG A 228 27.98 1.23 22.42
N GLY A 229 27.74 0.13 23.12
CA GLY A 229 26.75 0.07 24.20
C GLY A 229 27.17 0.93 25.41
#